data_44dffcc1e1d4de2a9c562117c5e3a585
#
_entry.id   44dffcc1e1d4de2a9c562117c5e3a585
#
_cell.length_a   1.000
_cell.length_b   1.000
_cell.length_c   1.000
_cell.angle_alpha   90.00
_cell.angle_beta   90.00
_cell.angle_gamma   90.00
#
_symmetry.space_group_name_H-M   'P 1'
#
loop_
_entity.id
_entity.type
_entity.pdbx_description
1 polymer ?
#
loop_
_entity_poly.entity_id
_entity_poly.type
_entity_poly.pdbx_seq_one_letter_code
_entity_poly.pdbx_strand_id
1 'polypeptide(L)'
;MLSETKTIVACSTPPGRGAISTVRLSGNKAIAIVQKITKEKLKRKSCILNFPLNNDLKEKCVLTIFTAPNSYTGEDIVEISTHGNPLIVEKVIQKCLNAGAYLAEPGEFTLRAYLNNKLTIDQSEAVIDVINANSLASLKAAQNSLNGGLKVRISKVQKKLRETRVLVETLIDFVDEDVDLYIEEVIDKIKEFKRFFRSFDEDMKACSSIANDVKVVVIGLPNSGKSTLINAIIGDKVSIVSEKAGTTRDVVSAECSIGGVRFLFKDTAGIRESSDKIEEEGIKLSKKALKGADIALYLAEKELDFK
;
A
#
# COMPACT_ATOMS: atom_id res chain seq x y z
N MET A 1 22.47 20.75 9.21
CA MET A 1 22.76 19.99 10.47
C MET A 1 21.51 19.24 10.82
N LEU A 2 21.44 17.94 10.57
CA LEU A 2 20.34 17.08 11.04
C LEU A 2 20.48 17.03 12.56
N SER A 3 19.50 17.61 13.28
CA SER A 3 19.38 17.49 14.73
C SER A 3 19.54 16.01 15.13
N GLU A 4 20.20 15.72 16.25
CA GLU A 4 20.30 14.37 16.80
C GLU A 4 18.98 13.64 16.63
N THR A 5 18.95 12.66 15.72
CA THR A 5 17.71 11.96 15.39
C THR A 5 17.24 11.22 16.64
N LYS A 6 16.07 11.64 17.15
CA LYS A 6 15.44 11.03 18.32
C LYS A 6 15.27 9.55 18.10
N THR A 7 15.59 8.72 19.09
CA THR A 7 15.25 7.28 19.02
C THR A 7 13.74 7.12 19.19
N ILE A 8 13.09 6.48 18.22
CA ILE A 8 11.65 6.28 18.19
C ILE A 8 11.26 4.86 18.58
N VAL A 9 10.01 4.71 19.05
CA VAL A 9 9.42 3.42 19.43
C VAL A 9 7.97 3.35 18.99
N ALA A 10 7.56 2.21 18.43
CA ALA A 10 6.15 1.88 18.20
C ALA A 10 5.93 0.37 18.13
N CYS A 11 4.66 -0.05 18.21
CA CYS A 11 4.24 -1.40 17.86
C CYS A 11 4.23 -1.55 16.34
N SER A 12 4.93 -2.55 15.82
CA SER A 12 5.02 -2.84 14.37
C SER A 12 4.01 -3.87 13.89
N THR A 13 3.30 -4.52 14.81
CA THR A 13 2.20 -5.46 14.48
C THR A 13 0.85 -4.76 14.62
N PRO A 14 -0.20 -5.25 13.91
CA PRO A 14 -1.54 -4.70 14.05
C PRO A 14 -2.02 -4.68 15.51
N PRO A 15 -2.84 -3.69 15.90
CA PRO A 15 -3.41 -3.63 17.25
C PRO A 15 -4.38 -4.81 17.47
N GLY A 16 -4.45 -5.29 18.71
CA GLY A 16 -5.35 -6.37 19.08
C GLY A 16 -4.67 -7.49 19.88
N ARG A 17 -5.37 -8.63 20.00
CA ARG A 17 -4.84 -9.83 20.68
C ARG A 17 -4.34 -10.83 19.66
N GLY A 18 -3.15 -11.37 19.89
CA GLY A 18 -2.54 -12.39 19.04
C GLY A 18 -1.51 -13.21 19.80
N ALA A 19 -0.85 -14.15 19.15
CA ALA A 19 0.20 -14.94 19.77
C ALA A 19 1.45 -14.08 20.05
N ILE A 20 1.80 -13.19 19.10
CA ILE A 20 3.01 -12.37 19.16
C ILE A 20 2.68 -10.93 18.79
N SER A 21 3.30 -9.97 19.46
CA SER A 21 3.39 -8.57 19.04
C SER A 21 4.84 -8.13 19.08
N THR A 22 5.23 -7.25 18.15
CA THR A 22 6.60 -6.73 18.06
C THR A 22 6.60 -5.23 18.27
N VAL A 23 7.33 -4.78 19.29
CA VAL A 23 7.64 -3.37 19.52
C VAL A 23 9.01 -3.09 18.93
N ARG A 24 9.11 -2.07 18.09
CA ARG A 24 10.34 -1.68 17.39
C ARG A 24 10.85 -0.34 17.88
N LEU A 25 12.15 -0.29 18.17
CA LEU A 25 12.89 0.95 18.41
C LEU A 25 13.83 1.19 17.23
N SER A 26 14.00 2.46 16.79
CA SER A 26 14.99 2.86 15.78
C SER A 26 15.69 4.14 16.19
N GLY A 27 17.00 4.18 16.06
CA GLY A 27 17.84 5.33 16.34
C GLY A 27 19.12 4.96 17.10
N ASN A 28 20.04 5.92 17.22
CA ASN A 28 21.38 5.75 17.79
C ASN A 28 21.39 5.31 19.26
N LYS A 29 20.30 5.51 20.00
CA LYS A 29 20.15 5.11 21.41
C LYS A 29 19.28 3.86 21.59
N ALA A 30 18.81 3.19 20.51
CA ALA A 30 17.88 2.07 20.60
C ALA A 30 18.43 0.93 21.49
N ILE A 31 19.66 0.51 21.25
CA ILE A 31 20.32 -0.55 22.04
C ILE A 31 20.53 -0.10 23.47
N ALA A 32 21.02 1.12 23.71
CA ALA A 32 21.31 1.64 25.07
C ALA A 32 20.01 1.76 25.89
N ILE A 33 18.90 2.18 25.30
CA ILE A 33 17.60 2.26 25.96
C ILE A 33 17.17 0.89 26.46
N VAL A 34 17.25 -0.14 25.63
CA VAL A 34 16.83 -1.49 26.01
C VAL A 34 17.79 -2.08 27.06
N GLN A 35 19.09 -1.87 26.93
CA GLN A 35 20.06 -2.28 27.95
C GLN A 35 19.80 -1.62 29.33
N LYS A 36 19.43 -0.32 29.33
CA LYS A 36 19.07 0.41 30.56
C LYS A 36 17.85 -0.18 31.25
N ILE A 37 16.82 -0.58 30.44
CA ILE A 37 15.56 -1.16 30.94
C ILE A 37 15.80 -2.58 31.49
N THR A 38 16.50 -3.42 30.74
CA THR A 38 16.69 -4.84 31.07
C THR A 38 17.84 -5.07 32.07
N LYS A 39 18.74 -4.10 32.20
CA LYS A 39 19.99 -4.19 32.94
C LYS A 39 20.93 -5.30 32.44
N GLU A 40 20.71 -5.76 31.21
CA GLU A 40 21.51 -6.80 30.55
C GLU A 40 22.39 -6.23 29.45
N LYS A 41 23.62 -6.75 29.31
CA LYS A 41 24.50 -6.42 28.18
C LYS A 41 24.08 -7.22 26.96
N LEU A 42 23.52 -6.55 25.96
CA LEU A 42 23.08 -7.16 24.71
C LEU A 42 24.29 -7.39 23.78
N LYS A 43 24.86 -8.60 23.83
CA LYS A 43 26.04 -8.99 23.03
C LYS A 43 25.71 -9.78 21.77
N ARG A 44 24.50 -10.31 21.63
CA ARG A 44 24.06 -11.16 20.52
C ARG A 44 23.05 -10.46 19.67
N LYS A 45 23.01 -10.81 18.39
CA LYS A 45 22.00 -10.30 17.45
C LYS A 45 20.57 -10.69 17.82
N SER A 46 20.39 -11.82 18.54
CA SER A 46 19.10 -12.25 19.10
C SER A 46 19.31 -12.94 20.43
N CYS A 47 18.42 -12.68 21.38
CA CYS A 47 18.44 -13.33 22.70
C CYS A 47 17.01 -13.37 23.28
N ILE A 48 16.80 -14.36 24.18
CA ILE A 48 15.59 -14.45 25.00
C ILE A 48 15.93 -13.85 26.37
N LEU A 49 15.04 -12.97 26.83
CA LEU A 49 15.19 -12.37 28.16
C LEU A 49 13.84 -12.10 28.83
N ASN A 50 13.88 -11.74 30.11
CA ASN A 50 12.70 -11.31 30.87
C ASN A 50 12.65 -9.78 30.92
N PHE A 51 11.80 -9.18 30.11
CA PHE A 51 11.62 -7.72 30.06
C PHE A 51 10.77 -7.24 31.23
N PRO A 52 11.24 -6.29 32.07
CA PRO A 52 10.52 -5.84 33.25
C PRO A 52 9.36 -4.91 32.87
N LEU A 53 8.13 -5.35 33.11
CA LEU A 53 6.92 -4.53 32.87
C LEU A 53 6.62 -3.61 34.06
N ASN A 54 6.79 -4.13 35.29
CA ASN A 54 6.76 -3.38 36.57
C ASN A 54 7.70 -4.04 37.58
N ASN A 55 7.54 -3.74 38.89
CA ASN A 55 8.41 -4.28 39.91
C ASN A 55 8.31 -5.80 40.06
N ASP A 56 7.11 -6.37 39.88
CA ASP A 56 6.80 -7.78 40.12
C ASP A 56 6.53 -8.58 38.86
N LEU A 57 6.21 -7.90 37.73
CA LEU A 57 5.82 -8.53 36.50
C LEU A 57 6.91 -8.40 35.43
N LYS A 58 7.31 -9.54 34.86
CA LYS A 58 8.26 -9.62 33.76
C LYS A 58 7.64 -10.36 32.60
N GLU A 59 7.94 -9.91 31.40
CA GLU A 59 7.53 -10.56 30.16
C GLU A 59 8.70 -11.29 29.53
N LYS A 60 8.54 -12.58 29.24
CA LYS A 60 9.54 -13.34 28.49
C LYS A 60 9.44 -12.99 27.03
N CYS A 61 10.44 -12.33 26.50
CA CYS A 61 10.45 -11.83 25.13
C CYS A 61 11.70 -12.26 24.36
N VAL A 62 11.61 -12.15 23.04
CA VAL A 62 12.74 -12.30 22.12
C VAL A 62 13.18 -10.91 21.70
N LEU A 63 14.44 -10.57 21.93
CA LEU A 63 15.05 -9.36 21.37
C LEU A 63 15.81 -9.71 20.10
N THR A 64 15.63 -8.89 19.06
CA THR A 64 16.43 -8.95 17.84
C THR A 64 17.07 -7.58 17.60
N ILE A 65 18.37 -7.55 17.33
CA ILE A 65 19.16 -6.34 17.14
C ILE A 65 19.67 -6.29 15.71
N PHE A 66 19.41 -5.18 15.05
CA PHE A 66 19.95 -4.85 13.73
C PHE A 66 20.82 -3.61 13.89
N THR A 67 22.10 -3.75 13.58
CA THR A 67 23.06 -2.63 13.67
C THR A 67 23.12 -1.86 12.35
N ALA A 68 23.26 -0.54 12.45
CA ALA A 68 23.49 0.31 11.31
C ALA A 68 24.74 -0.12 10.50
N PRO A 69 24.73 -0.01 9.16
CA PRO A 69 23.62 0.38 8.30
C PRO A 69 22.70 -0.82 7.92
N ASN A 70 22.89 -2.02 8.47
CA ASN A 70 22.24 -3.27 8.08
C ASN A 70 20.90 -3.46 8.83
N SER A 71 20.01 -2.49 8.68
CA SER A 71 18.68 -2.47 9.27
C SER A 71 17.66 -1.88 8.30
N TYR A 72 16.37 -1.94 8.64
CA TYR A 72 15.30 -1.38 7.82
C TYR A 72 15.43 0.13 7.62
N THR A 73 15.69 0.88 8.71
CA THR A 73 15.84 2.34 8.65
C THR A 73 17.25 2.81 8.32
N GLY A 74 18.24 1.90 8.31
CA GLY A 74 19.66 2.27 8.24
C GLY A 74 20.25 2.73 9.60
N GLU A 75 19.43 2.84 10.64
CA GLU A 75 19.84 3.14 12.03
C GLU A 75 19.95 1.85 12.85
N ASP A 76 20.42 1.94 14.09
CA ASP A 76 20.31 0.82 15.02
C ASP A 76 18.84 0.54 15.33
N ILE A 77 18.42 -0.72 15.18
CA ILE A 77 17.07 -1.18 15.48
C ILE A 77 17.10 -2.26 16.54
N VAL A 78 16.16 -2.17 17.49
CA VAL A 78 15.85 -3.26 18.42
C VAL A 78 14.39 -3.63 18.27
N GLU A 79 14.12 -4.90 18.00
CA GLU A 79 12.78 -5.47 17.99
C GLU A 79 12.57 -6.31 19.24
N ILE A 80 11.48 -6.04 19.95
CA ILE A 80 11.06 -6.72 21.18
C ILE A 80 9.79 -7.50 20.85
N SER A 81 9.93 -8.81 20.63
CA SER A 81 8.79 -9.70 20.36
C SER A 81 8.26 -10.26 21.68
N THR A 82 7.02 -9.93 22.01
CA THR A 82 6.31 -10.29 23.23
C THR A 82 5.07 -11.13 22.92
N HIS A 83 4.38 -11.63 23.94
CA HIS A 83 3.01 -12.11 23.72
C HIS A 83 2.12 -10.96 23.25
N GLY A 84 1.21 -11.25 22.31
CA GLY A 84 0.32 -10.29 21.66
C GLY A 84 -0.83 -9.85 22.56
N ASN A 85 -0.51 -9.27 23.71
CA ASN A 85 -1.47 -8.67 24.63
C ASN A 85 -1.32 -7.14 24.62
N PRO A 86 -2.39 -6.37 24.36
CA PRO A 86 -2.32 -4.91 24.30
C PRO A 86 -1.72 -4.27 25.58
N LEU A 87 -2.00 -4.83 26.75
CA LEU A 87 -1.46 -4.33 28.03
C LEU A 87 0.07 -4.53 28.10
N ILE A 88 0.58 -5.66 27.60
CA ILE A 88 2.02 -5.92 27.56
C ILE A 88 2.70 -4.93 26.63
N VAL A 89 2.16 -4.78 25.41
CA VAL A 89 2.67 -3.85 24.38
C VAL A 89 2.72 -2.42 24.92
N GLU A 90 1.62 -1.95 25.54
CA GLU A 90 1.54 -0.63 26.16
C GLU A 90 2.63 -0.44 27.23
N LYS A 91 2.80 -1.41 28.13
CA LYS A 91 3.82 -1.33 29.18
C LYS A 91 5.25 -1.32 28.62
N VAL A 92 5.52 -2.11 27.58
CA VAL A 92 6.82 -2.12 26.89
C VAL A 92 7.11 -0.74 26.27
N ILE A 93 6.15 -0.18 25.53
CA ILE A 93 6.28 1.15 24.93
C ILE A 93 6.50 2.20 26.03
N GLN A 94 5.70 2.19 27.10
CA GLN A 94 5.82 3.14 28.20
C GLN A 94 7.20 3.08 28.88
N LYS A 95 7.77 1.88 29.06
CA LYS A 95 9.14 1.71 29.59
C LYS A 95 10.18 2.30 28.65
N CYS A 96 10.02 2.14 27.35
CA CYS A 96 10.94 2.71 26.36
C CYS A 96 10.85 4.25 26.34
N LEU A 97 9.63 4.83 26.42
CA LEU A 97 9.42 6.28 26.52
C LEU A 97 10.07 6.85 27.78
N ASN A 98 9.86 6.21 28.93
CA ASN A 98 10.45 6.63 30.21
C ASN A 98 12.00 6.49 30.22
N ALA A 99 12.56 5.65 29.36
CA ALA A 99 14.00 5.48 29.20
C ALA A 99 14.63 6.46 28.18
N GLY A 100 13.82 7.29 27.51
CA GLY A 100 14.26 8.34 26.61
C GLY A 100 13.99 8.09 25.13
N ALA A 101 13.14 7.13 24.77
CA ALA A 101 12.58 7.01 23.43
C ALA A 101 11.43 8.00 23.22
N TYR A 102 11.03 8.23 21.97
CA TYR A 102 9.88 9.02 21.56
C TYR A 102 8.90 8.12 20.81
N LEU A 103 7.61 8.40 20.92
CA LEU A 103 6.63 7.68 20.13
C LEU A 103 6.83 8.01 18.66
N ALA A 104 6.85 6.98 17.81
CA ALA A 104 6.97 7.17 16.37
C ALA A 104 5.66 7.72 15.78
N GLU A 105 5.78 8.63 14.83
CA GLU A 105 4.66 9.06 13.99
C GLU A 105 4.30 7.97 12.95
N PRO A 106 3.06 7.96 12.46
CA PRO A 106 2.68 7.03 11.38
C PRO A 106 3.61 7.14 10.17
N GLY A 107 4.17 6.00 9.74
CA GLY A 107 5.10 5.94 8.61
C GLY A 107 6.54 6.37 8.92
N GLU A 108 6.89 6.78 10.14
CA GLU A 108 8.20 7.37 10.46
C GLU A 108 9.37 6.40 10.23
N PHE A 109 9.20 5.10 10.48
CA PHE A 109 10.27 4.13 10.18
C PHE A 109 10.58 4.08 8.67
N THR A 110 9.58 4.10 7.82
CA THR A 110 9.74 4.11 6.36
C THR A 110 10.32 5.44 5.87
N LEU A 111 9.89 6.56 6.46
CA LEU A 111 10.46 7.88 6.19
C LEU A 111 11.97 7.91 6.51
N ARG A 112 12.39 7.33 7.64
CA ARG A 112 13.82 7.23 8.00
C ARG A 112 14.59 6.32 7.04
N ALA A 113 13.98 5.22 6.60
CA ALA A 113 14.57 4.35 5.58
C ALA A 113 14.79 5.12 4.26
N TYR A 114 13.85 5.96 3.86
CA TYR A 114 14.01 6.85 2.69
C TYR A 114 15.12 7.89 2.91
N LEU A 115 15.11 8.61 4.03
CA LEU A 115 16.10 9.64 4.34
C LEU A 115 17.53 9.07 4.44
N ASN A 116 17.67 7.82 4.88
CA ASN A 116 18.94 7.10 4.97
C ASN A 116 19.28 6.32 3.68
N ASN A 117 18.60 6.61 2.55
CA ASN A 117 18.83 5.98 1.24
C ASN A 117 18.71 4.44 1.23
N LYS A 118 17.92 3.86 2.15
CA LYS A 118 17.59 2.42 2.16
C LYS A 118 16.47 2.10 1.18
N LEU A 119 15.56 3.04 0.99
CA LEU A 119 14.43 2.97 0.06
C LEU A 119 14.40 4.22 -0.81
N THR A 120 13.90 4.09 -2.03
CA THR A 120 13.49 5.22 -2.86
C THR A 120 12.05 5.64 -2.49
N ILE A 121 11.58 6.78 -3.00
CA ILE A 121 10.23 7.27 -2.67
C ILE A 121 9.15 6.31 -3.14
N ASP A 122 9.28 5.78 -4.37
CA ASP A 122 8.40 4.77 -4.95
C ASP A 122 8.40 3.46 -4.16
N GLN A 123 9.55 3.03 -3.65
CA GLN A 123 9.66 1.87 -2.76
C GLN A 123 8.99 2.13 -1.39
N SER A 124 9.08 3.35 -0.89
CA SER A 124 8.45 3.72 0.38
C SER A 124 6.92 3.71 0.28
N GLU A 125 6.37 4.15 -0.84
CA GLU A 125 4.93 4.04 -1.15
C GLU A 125 4.53 2.57 -1.35
N ALA A 126 5.36 1.79 -2.05
CA ALA A 126 5.08 0.38 -2.28
C ALA A 126 5.02 -0.47 -1.00
N VAL A 127 5.65 -0.05 0.11
CA VAL A 127 5.53 -0.74 1.42
C VAL A 127 4.07 -0.78 1.87
N ILE A 128 3.36 0.34 1.82
CA ILE A 128 1.96 0.40 2.23
C ILE A 128 1.06 -0.34 1.24
N ASP A 129 1.40 -0.31 -0.06
CA ASP A 129 0.65 -1.04 -1.08
C ASP A 129 0.75 -2.56 -0.88
N VAL A 130 1.95 -3.09 -0.52
CA VAL A 130 2.14 -4.52 -0.17
C VAL A 130 1.29 -4.90 1.05
N ILE A 131 1.24 -4.04 2.07
CA ILE A 131 0.46 -4.31 3.30
C ILE A 131 -1.04 -4.31 3.00
N ASN A 132 -1.50 -3.40 2.14
CA ASN A 132 -2.92 -3.21 1.83
C ASN A 132 -3.40 -4.04 0.63
N ALA A 133 -2.51 -4.78 -0.04
CA ALA A 133 -2.87 -5.57 -1.20
C ALA A 133 -3.95 -6.61 -0.87
N ASN A 134 -5.07 -6.55 -1.57
CA ASN A 134 -6.24 -7.41 -1.36
C ASN A 134 -6.41 -8.47 -2.45
N SER A 135 -5.52 -8.51 -3.44
CA SER A 135 -5.50 -9.49 -4.52
C SER A 135 -4.07 -9.91 -4.87
N LEU A 136 -3.90 -11.09 -5.47
CA LEU A 136 -2.58 -11.55 -5.95
C LEU A 136 -2.01 -10.61 -7.02
N ALA A 137 -2.86 -10.00 -7.84
CA ALA A 137 -2.43 -9.05 -8.86
C ALA A 137 -1.91 -7.76 -8.23
N SER A 138 -2.64 -7.17 -7.26
CA SER A 138 -2.18 -5.97 -6.54
C SER A 138 -0.91 -6.26 -5.73
N LEU A 139 -0.82 -7.42 -5.08
CA LEU A 139 0.38 -7.83 -4.34
C LEU A 139 1.60 -7.93 -5.27
N LYS A 140 1.46 -8.57 -6.44
CA LYS A 140 2.54 -8.66 -7.44
C LYS A 140 2.97 -7.30 -7.95
N ALA A 141 2.02 -6.40 -8.22
CA ALA A 141 2.31 -5.03 -8.66
C ALA A 141 3.09 -4.26 -7.59
N ALA A 142 2.62 -4.30 -6.34
CA ALA A 142 3.28 -3.66 -5.20
C ALA A 142 4.68 -4.23 -4.94
N GLN A 143 4.85 -5.56 -4.99
CA GLN A 143 6.17 -6.21 -4.86
C GLN A 143 7.12 -5.81 -5.98
N ASN A 144 6.63 -5.69 -7.23
CA ASN A 144 7.45 -5.23 -8.34
C ASN A 144 7.95 -3.79 -8.12
N SER A 145 7.09 -2.89 -7.62
CA SER A 145 7.48 -1.53 -7.25
C SER A 145 8.49 -1.52 -6.09
N LEU A 146 8.24 -2.31 -5.05
CA LEU A 146 9.15 -2.45 -3.90
C LEU A 146 10.53 -2.98 -4.31
N ASN A 147 10.60 -3.86 -5.30
CA ASN A 147 11.85 -4.37 -5.88
C ASN A 147 12.51 -3.39 -6.87
N GLY A 148 12.00 -2.17 -7.00
CA GLY A 148 12.57 -1.12 -7.85
C GLY A 148 12.18 -1.22 -9.33
N GLY A 149 11.13 -1.96 -9.68
CA GLY A 149 10.68 -2.13 -11.06
C GLY A 149 10.29 -0.79 -11.70
N LEU A 150 9.65 0.11 -10.95
CA LEU A 150 9.31 1.46 -11.42
C LEU A 150 10.57 2.29 -11.70
N LYS A 151 11.55 2.26 -10.80
CA LYS A 151 12.84 2.95 -10.97
C LYS A 151 13.53 2.54 -12.28
N VAL A 152 13.56 1.23 -12.57
CA VAL A 152 14.16 0.70 -13.81
C VAL A 152 13.43 1.22 -15.05
N ARG A 153 12.09 1.25 -15.01
CA ARG A 153 11.28 1.78 -16.12
C ARG A 153 11.50 3.27 -16.33
N ILE A 154 11.46 4.07 -15.27
CA ILE A 154 11.72 5.52 -15.33
C ILE A 154 13.13 5.80 -15.83
N SER A 155 14.14 5.05 -15.40
CA SER A 155 15.53 5.20 -15.86
C SER A 155 15.66 4.98 -17.37
N LYS A 156 14.90 4.05 -17.96
CA LYS A 156 14.86 3.86 -19.42
C LYS A 156 14.27 5.07 -20.15
N VAL A 157 13.17 5.64 -19.61
CA VAL A 157 12.59 6.89 -20.16
C VAL A 157 13.60 8.03 -20.10
N GLN A 158 14.22 8.24 -18.93
CA GLN A 158 15.23 9.29 -18.73
C GLN A 158 16.43 9.12 -19.67
N LYS A 159 16.89 7.88 -19.87
CA LYS A 159 18.01 7.60 -20.80
C LYS A 159 17.65 8.02 -22.22
N LYS A 160 16.50 7.56 -22.75
CA LYS A 160 16.05 7.93 -24.10
C LYS A 160 15.84 9.44 -24.26
N LEU A 161 15.30 10.11 -23.23
CA LEU A 161 15.13 11.57 -23.25
C LEU A 161 16.47 12.29 -23.28
N ARG A 162 17.46 11.85 -22.51
CA ARG A 162 18.82 12.42 -22.54
C ARG A 162 19.50 12.23 -23.90
N GLU A 163 19.39 11.05 -24.50
CA GLU A 163 19.92 10.76 -25.83
C GLU A 163 19.30 11.69 -26.88
N THR A 164 17.99 11.89 -26.85
CA THR A 164 17.29 12.83 -27.74
C THR A 164 17.73 14.27 -27.49
N ARG A 165 17.89 14.67 -26.21
CA ARG A 165 18.35 16.01 -25.85
C ARG A 165 19.74 16.30 -26.40
N VAL A 166 20.68 15.36 -26.25
CA VAL A 166 22.07 15.53 -26.77
C VAL A 166 22.03 15.74 -28.26
N LEU A 167 21.23 14.99 -29.02
CA LEU A 167 21.14 15.20 -30.48
C LEU A 167 20.59 16.58 -30.82
N VAL A 168 19.59 17.09 -30.10
CA VAL A 168 19.07 18.45 -30.32
C VAL A 168 20.11 19.52 -29.99
N GLU A 169 20.83 19.36 -28.86
CA GLU A 169 21.90 20.29 -28.46
C GLU A 169 23.04 20.31 -29.51
N THR A 170 23.40 19.11 -30.03
CA THR A 170 24.40 19.02 -31.11
C THR A 170 23.96 19.78 -32.35
N LEU A 171 22.71 19.70 -32.75
CA LEU A 171 22.18 20.47 -33.92
C LEU A 171 22.22 21.98 -33.70
N ILE A 172 22.01 22.44 -32.47
CA ILE A 172 22.05 23.87 -32.13
C ILE A 172 23.48 24.39 -32.18
N ASP A 173 24.45 23.58 -31.74
CA ASP A 173 25.85 24.00 -31.62
C ASP A 173 26.59 23.95 -32.96
N PHE A 174 26.19 23.09 -33.90
CA PHE A 174 26.85 22.88 -35.21
C PHE A 174 25.95 23.27 -36.38
N VAL A 175 25.50 24.52 -36.41
CA VAL A 175 24.53 25.05 -37.42
C VAL A 175 25.13 25.13 -38.83
N ASP A 176 26.44 25.02 -39.02
CA ASP A 176 27.14 25.34 -40.28
C ASP A 176 27.43 24.14 -41.20
N GLU A 177 27.11 22.89 -40.82
CA GLU A 177 27.41 21.69 -41.62
C GLU A 177 26.13 20.83 -41.83
N ASP A 178 25.69 20.65 -43.08
CA ASP A 178 24.64 19.75 -43.58
C ASP A 178 23.45 19.46 -42.60
N VAL A 179 22.85 20.53 -42.09
CA VAL A 179 21.85 20.54 -41.03
C VAL A 179 20.59 19.70 -41.40
N ASP A 180 20.24 19.62 -42.68
CA ASP A 180 19.00 18.97 -43.11
C ASP A 180 18.97 17.45 -42.85
N LEU A 181 20.09 16.76 -43.03
CA LEU A 181 20.20 15.30 -42.73
C LEU A 181 20.09 15.01 -41.24
N TYR A 182 20.65 15.85 -40.39
CA TYR A 182 20.59 15.71 -38.93
C TYR A 182 19.19 16.03 -38.36
N ILE A 183 18.46 16.96 -39.00
CA ILE A 183 17.08 17.30 -38.59
C ILE A 183 16.15 16.09 -38.77
N GLU A 184 16.25 15.36 -39.89
CA GLU A 184 15.46 14.15 -40.10
C GLU A 184 15.74 13.08 -39.06
N GLU A 185 17.01 12.84 -38.71
CA GLU A 185 17.39 11.88 -37.67
C GLU A 185 16.79 12.27 -36.30
N VAL A 186 16.86 13.55 -35.93
CA VAL A 186 16.26 14.03 -34.68
C VAL A 186 14.75 13.88 -34.66
N ILE A 187 14.08 14.21 -35.77
CA ILE A 187 12.63 14.02 -35.89
C ILE A 187 12.27 12.54 -35.70
N ASP A 188 13.01 11.64 -36.28
CA ASP A 188 12.75 10.21 -36.16
C ASP A 188 13.02 9.68 -34.73
N LYS A 189 14.05 10.16 -34.06
CA LYS A 189 14.32 9.88 -32.63
C LYS A 189 13.19 10.42 -31.75
N ILE A 190 12.68 11.61 -32.02
CA ILE A 190 11.55 12.17 -31.28
C ILE A 190 10.28 11.33 -31.51
N LYS A 191 10.03 10.88 -32.75
CA LYS A 191 8.90 9.97 -33.04
C LYS A 191 9.05 8.62 -32.32
N GLU A 192 10.25 8.06 -32.29
CA GLU A 192 10.57 6.83 -31.54
C GLU A 192 10.31 7.01 -30.05
N PHE A 193 10.81 8.10 -29.47
CA PHE A 193 10.60 8.43 -28.07
C PHE A 193 9.11 8.60 -27.74
N LYS A 194 8.36 9.30 -28.61
CA LYS A 194 6.90 9.48 -28.44
C LYS A 194 6.15 8.16 -28.47
N ARG A 195 6.52 7.21 -29.36
CA ARG A 195 5.92 5.86 -29.38
C ARG A 195 6.23 5.10 -28.10
N PHE A 196 7.49 5.11 -27.67
CA PHE A 196 7.93 4.47 -26.42
C PHE A 196 7.22 5.05 -25.20
N PHE A 197 7.08 6.38 -25.13
CA PHE A 197 6.41 7.03 -24.00
C PHE A 197 4.90 6.72 -23.96
N ARG A 198 4.25 6.61 -25.11
CA ARG A 198 2.84 6.20 -25.16
C ARG A 198 2.64 4.78 -24.63
N SER A 199 3.46 3.83 -25.09
CA SER A 199 3.34 2.45 -24.56
C SER A 199 3.63 2.38 -23.06
N PHE A 200 4.56 3.19 -22.56
CA PHE A 200 4.82 3.31 -21.13
C PHE A 200 3.60 3.86 -20.36
N ASP A 201 2.94 4.91 -20.89
CA ASP A 201 1.75 5.50 -20.27
C ASP A 201 0.56 4.53 -20.27
N GLU A 202 0.37 3.77 -21.34
CA GLU A 202 -0.65 2.71 -21.44
C GLU A 202 -0.39 1.59 -20.41
N ASP A 203 0.86 1.12 -20.29
CA ASP A 203 1.26 0.14 -19.28
C ASP A 203 0.99 0.64 -17.85
N MET A 204 1.32 1.91 -17.57
CA MET A 204 1.10 2.52 -16.26
C MET A 204 -0.39 2.64 -15.92
N LYS A 205 -1.23 3.02 -16.89
CA LYS A 205 -2.69 3.07 -16.72
C LYS A 205 -3.27 1.68 -16.49
N ALA A 206 -2.82 0.67 -17.21
CA ALA A 206 -3.23 -0.71 -17.00
C ALA A 206 -2.83 -1.21 -15.60
N CYS A 207 -1.61 -0.93 -15.15
CA CYS A 207 -1.15 -1.29 -13.80
C CYS A 207 -1.99 -0.60 -12.70
N SER A 208 -2.33 0.68 -12.87
CA SER A 208 -3.14 1.42 -11.89
C SER A 208 -4.56 0.87 -11.77
N SER A 209 -5.13 0.38 -12.86
CA SER A 209 -6.46 -0.25 -12.86
C SER A 209 -6.47 -1.59 -12.13
N ILE A 210 -5.36 -2.34 -12.16
CA ILE A 210 -5.24 -3.65 -11.49
C ILE A 210 -4.97 -3.47 -9.98
N ALA A 211 -4.32 -2.38 -9.59
CA ALA A 211 -3.98 -2.11 -8.19
C ALA A 211 -5.21 -1.76 -7.33
N ASN A 212 -6.28 -1.27 -7.95
CA ASN A 212 -7.50 -0.89 -7.26
C ASN A 212 -8.55 -1.99 -7.30
N ASP A 213 -9.37 -2.08 -6.22
CA ASP A 213 -10.55 -2.92 -6.21
C ASP A 213 -11.55 -2.41 -7.24
N VAL A 214 -12.10 -3.31 -8.07
CA VAL A 214 -13.10 -2.97 -9.08
C VAL A 214 -14.49 -2.91 -8.43
N LYS A 215 -15.07 -1.74 -8.39
CA LYS A 215 -16.40 -1.50 -7.81
C LYS A 215 -17.48 -1.81 -8.83
N VAL A 216 -18.27 -2.84 -8.55
CA VAL A 216 -19.37 -3.28 -9.40
C VAL A 216 -20.70 -2.91 -8.74
N VAL A 217 -21.56 -2.23 -9.47
CA VAL A 217 -22.92 -1.93 -9.05
C VAL A 217 -23.89 -2.74 -9.88
N VAL A 218 -24.80 -3.47 -9.22
CA VAL A 218 -25.86 -4.24 -9.90
C VAL A 218 -27.17 -3.50 -9.78
N ILE A 219 -27.75 -3.14 -10.91
CA ILE A 219 -28.98 -2.34 -11.03
C ILE A 219 -30.05 -3.17 -11.74
N GLY A 220 -31.31 -2.99 -11.39
CA GLY A 220 -32.45 -3.66 -12.02
C GLY A 220 -33.69 -3.54 -11.14
N LEU A 221 -34.84 -3.89 -11.69
CA LEU A 221 -36.13 -3.85 -10.99
C LEU A 221 -36.13 -4.73 -9.73
N PRO A 222 -37.00 -4.47 -8.74
CA PRO A 222 -37.23 -5.40 -7.64
C PRO A 222 -37.50 -6.79 -8.18
N ASN A 223 -36.95 -7.83 -7.54
CA ASN A 223 -37.09 -9.24 -7.94
C ASN A 223 -36.51 -9.63 -9.31
N SER A 224 -35.69 -8.80 -9.94
CA SER A 224 -35.01 -9.10 -11.22
C SER A 224 -33.86 -10.11 -11.13
N GLY A 225 -33.63 -10.71 -9.97
CA GLY A 225 -32.57 -11.71 -9.79
C GLY A 225 -31.18 -11.16 -9.45
N LYS A 226 -31.05 -9.89 -9.01
CA LYS A 226 -29.76 -9.26 -8.65
C LYS A 226 -28.97 -10.07 -7.64
N SER A 227 -29.60 -10.44 -6.53
CA SER A 227 -28.95 -11.25 -5.47
C SER A 227 -28.61 -12.66 -5.95
N THR A 228 -29.44 -13.23 -6.81
CA THR A 228 -29.17 -14.54 -7.43
C THR A 228 -27.96 -14.49 -8.33
N LEU A 229 -27.82 -13.42 -9.14
CA LEU A 229 -26.67 -13.20 -10.00
C LEU A 229 -25.40 -13.02 -9.18
N ILE A 230 -25.44 -12.16 -8.15
CA ILE A 230 -24.30 -11.93 -7.25
C ILE A 230 -23.88 -13.23 -6.58
N ASN A 231 -24.84 -14.00 -6.04
CA ASN A 231 -24.57 -15.29 -5.41
C ASN A 231 -24.00 -16.32 -6.40
N ALA A 232 -24.47 -16.34 -7.65
CA ALA A 232 -23.93 -17.22 -8.69
C ALA A 232 -22.49 -16.84 -9.08
N ILE A 233 -22.16 -15.54 -9.15
CA ILE A 233 -20.80 -15.08 -9.42
C ILE A 233 -19.86 -15.44 -8.26
N ILE A 234 -20.34 -15.37 -7.03
CA ILE A 234 -19.56 -15.63 -5.81
C ILE A 234 -19.46 -17.14 -5.53
N GLY A 235 -20.49 -17.91 -5.92
CA GLY A 235 -20.79 -19.25 -5.41
C GLY A 235 -19.75 -20.37 -5.58
N ASP A 236 -18.72 -20.22 -6.47
CA ASP A 236 -17.75 -21.29 -6.71
C ASP A 236 -16.28 -20.90 -6.46
N LYS A 237 -15.98 -19.67 -6.09
CA LYS A 237 -14.57 -19.18 -6.05
C LYS A 237 -14.23 -18.27 -4.86
N VAL A 238 -14.92 -18.42 -3.73
CA VAL A 238 -14.69 -17.55 -2.56
C VAL A 238 -13.44 -17.99 -1.81
N SER A 239 -12.37 -17.23 -1.93
CA SER A 239 -11.44 -17.08 -0.82
C SER A 239 -12.14 -16.26 0.25
N ILE A 240 -12.41 -16.89 1.38
CA ILE A 240 -13.08 -16.33 2.56
C ILE A 240 -12.42 -15.00 2.93
N VAL A 241 -13.10 -13.90 2.74
CA VAL A 241 -12.71 -12.62 3.35
C VAL A 241 -13.62 -12.42 4.55
N SER A 242 -12.96 -12.35 5.72
CA SER A 242 -13.57 -12.19 7.03
C SER A 242 -14.58 -11.05 7.06
N GLU A 243 -15.73 -11.30 7.71
CA GLU A 243 -16.62 -10.29 8.26
C GLU A 243 -15.82 -9.34 9.19
N LYS A 244 -15.28 -8.27 8.68
CA LYS A 244 -14.94 -7.12 9.50
C LYS A 244 -16.10 -6.13 9.47
N ALA A 245 -17.02 -6.30 10.37
CA ALA A 245 -17.94 -5.26 10.79
C ALA A 245 -17.11 -4.07 11.31
N GLY A 246 -17.21 -2.93 10.64
CA GLY A 246 -16.87 -1.64 11.23
C GLY A 246 -15.62 -0.93 10.75
N THR A 247 -15.55 -0.55 9.48
CA THR A 247 -14.91 0.73 9.07
C THR A 247 -15.34 1.05 7.64
N THR A 248 -16.09 2.08 7.48
CA THR A 248 -16.54 2.85 6.30
C THR A 248 -18.04 2.77 6.02
N ARG A 249 -18.64 3.93 5.81
CA ARG A 249 -20.05 4.21 5.53
C ARG A 249 -20.61 3.63 4.21
N ASP A 250 -19.88 2.79 3.51
CA ASP A 250 -20.31 2.18 2.25
C ASP A 250 -20.67 0.71 2.51
N VAL A 251 -21.92 0.35 2.25
CA VAL A 251 -22.42 -1.01 2.35
C VAL A 251 -21.88 -1.82 1.18
N VAL A 252 -20.80 -2.58 1.41
CA VAL A 252 -20.31 -3.60 0.47
C VAL A 252 -21.10 -4.86 0.75
N SER A 253 -21.87 -5.34 -0.23
CA SER A 253 -22.73 -6.51 -0.05
C SER A 253 -22.02 -7.83 -0.31
N ALA A 254 -20.99 -7.83 -1.17
CA ALA A 254 -20.26 -9.04 -1.52
C ALA A 254 -18.91 -8.72 -2.18
N GLU A 255 -17.97 -9.66 -2.06
CA GLU A 255 -16.63 -9.55 -2.61
C GLU A 255 -16.22 -10.86 -3.29
N CYS A 256 -15.54 -10.79 -4.43
CA CYS A 256 -14.92 -11.96 -5.03
C CYS A 256 -13.61 -11.59 -5.75
N SER A 257 -12.77 -12.59 -6.02
CA SER A 257 -11.56 -12.43 -6.82
C SER A 257 -11.68 -13.21 -8.13
N ILE A 258 -11.62 -12.52 -9.25
CA ILE A 258 -11.69 -13.11 -10.59
C ILE A 258 -10.40 -12.77 -11.33
N GLY A 259 -9.64 -13.78 -11.77
CA GLY A 259 -8.38 -13.57 -12.48
C GLY A 259 -7.31 -12.84 -11.67
N GLY A 260 -7.41 -12.87 -10.31
CA GLY A 260 -6.49 -12.18 -9.42
C GLY A 260 -6.85 -10.70 -9.17
N VAL A 261 -7.96 -10.22 -9.74
CA VAL A 261 -8.51 -8.87 -9.50
C VAL A 261 -9.66 -8.98 -8.51
N ARG A 262 -9.73 -8.08 -7.52
CA ARG A 262 -10.80 -8.05 -6.53
C ARG A 262 -11.96 -7.21 -7.03
N PHE A 263 -13.16 -7.79 -6.97
CA PHE A 263 -14.41 -7.15 -7.33
C PHE A 263 -15.25 -6.92 -6.06
N LEU A 264 -15.67 -5.68 -5.86
CA LEU A 264 -16.54 -5.26 -4.76
C LEU A 264 -17.94 -5.00 -5.32
N PHE A 265 -18.87 -5.90 -5.01
CA PHE A 265 -20.27 -5.75 -5.39
C PHE A 265 -21.00 -4.87 -4.37
N LYS A 266 -21.55 -3.75 -4.84
CA LYS A 266 -22.44 -2.90 -4.04
C LYS A 266 -23.88 -3.31 -4.34
N ASP A 267 -24.62 -3.81 -3.33
CA ASP A 267 -26.04 -4.11 -3.47
C ASP A 267 -26.87 -2.83 -3.34
N THR A 268 -27.61 -2.51 -4.37
CA THR A 268 -28.61 -1.44 -4.34
C THR A 268 -29.94 -1.89 -3.71
N ALA A 269 -30.11 -3.19 -3.43
CA ALA A 269 -31.33 -3.76 -2.84
C ALA A 269 -31.40 -3.65 -1.31
N GLY A 270 -30.31 -3.28 -0.61
CA GLY A 270 -30.27 -3.14 0.86
C GLY A 270 -31.03 -1.94 1.44
N ILE A 271 -31.65 -1.14 0.58
CA ILE A 271 -32.50 -0.01 1.02
C ILE A 271 -33.94 -0.55 1.14
N ARG A 272 -34.18 -1.22 2.28
CA ARG A 272 -35.51 -1.75 2.64
C ARG A 272 -36.44 -0.63 3.08
N GLU A 273 -37.60 -0.61 2.39
CA GLU A 273 -38.98 -0.36 2.86
C GLU A 273 -39.29 1.00 3.53
N SER A 274 -39.93 1.86 2.75
CA SER A 274 -41.20 2.44 3.15
C SER A 274 -41.96 2.88 1.88
N SER A 275 -43.20 2.49 1.82
CA SER A 275 -44.16 2.68 0.72
C SER A 275 -44.30 4.16 0.34
N ASP A 276 -44.50 4.42 -0.92
CA ASP A 276 -45.06 5.63 -1.58
C ASP A 276 -44.16 6.87 -1.86
N LYS A 277 -42.86 6.84 -1.57
CA LYS A 277 -41.90 7.88 -2.09
C LYS A 277 -40.70 7.29 -2.83
N ILE A 278 -40.82 6.07 -3.28
CA ILE A 278 -39.71 5.13 -3.55
C ILE A 278 -39.07 5.32 -4.94
N GLU A 279 -39.81 5.81 -5.94
CA GLU A 279 -39.26 5.92 -7.30
C GLU A 279 -38.22 7.03 -7.45
N GLU A 280 -38.45 8.21 -6.89
CA GLU A 280 -37.50 9.32 -7.00
C GLU A 280 -36.24 9.16 -6.14
N GLU A 281 -36.36 8.62 -4.93
CA GLU A 281 -35.20 8.32 -4.08
C GLU A 281 -34.39 7.14 -4.62
N GLY A 282 -35.02 6.10 -5.14
CA GLY A 282 -34.37 4.96 -5.77
C GLY A 282 -33.53 5.38 -6.98
N ILE A 283 -34.05 6.29 -7.82
CA ILE A 283 -33.31 6.85 -8.96
C ILE A 283 -32.14 7.74 -8.51
N LYS A 284 -32.30 8.55 -7.46
CA LYS A 284 -31.22 9.39 -6.90
C LYS A 284 -30.11 8.54 -6.27
N LEU A 285 -30.45 7.47 -5.58
CA LEU A 285 -29.49 6.56 -4.96
C LEU A 285 -28.77 5.70 -5.99
N SER A 286 -29.48 5.23 -7.04
CA SER A 286 -28.86 4.55 -8.18
C SER A 286 -27.89 5.48 -8.93
N LYS A 287 -28.24 6.74 -9.13
CA LYS A 287 -27.33 7.75 -9.70
C LYS A 287 -26.10 8.02 -8.83
N LYS A 288 -26.26 8.00 -7.51
CA LYS A 288 -25.12 8.18 -6.58
C LYS A 288 -24.22 6.94 -6.53
N ALA A 289 -24.79 5.75 -6.59
CA ALA A 289 -24.05 4.50 -6.65
C ALA A 289 -23.27 4.37 -7.97
N LEU A 290 -23.87 4.78 -9.09
CA LEU A 290 -23.23 4.82 -10.41
C LEU A 290 -22.01 5.75 -10.45
N LYS A 291 -22.04 6.89 -9.76
CA LYS A 291 -20.91 7.85 -9.75
C LYS A 291 -19.63 7.31 -9.11
N GLY A 292 -19.72 6.22 -8.36
CA GLY A 292 -18.57 5.61 -7.68
C GLY A 292 -18.28 4.17 -8.13
N ALA A 293 -18.90 3.70 -9.22
CA ALA A 293 -18.73 2.35 -9.76
C ALA A 293 -17.83 2.38 -11.00
N ASP A 294 -16.96 1.35 -11.10
CA ASP A 294 -16.13 1.12 -12.27
C ASP A 294 -16.90 0.32 -13.33
N ILE A 295 -17.83 -0.54 -12.89
CA ILE A 295 -18.71 -1.35 -13.74
C ILE A 295 -20.13 -1.26 -13.22
N ALA A 296 -21.09 -1.05 -14.13
CA ALA A 296 -22.52 -1.14 -13.85
C ALA A 296 -23.12 -2.32 -14.59
N LEU A 297 -23.72 -3.27 -13.86
CA LEU A 297 -24.47 -4.39 -14.42
C LEU A 297 -25.95 -4.08 -14.31
N TYR A 298 -26.63 -3.94 -15.45
CA TYR A 298 -28.07 -3.71 -15.50
C TYR A 298 -28.82 -5.01 -15.82
N LEU A 299 -29.68 -5.44 -14.92
CA LEU A 299 -30.54 -6.61 -15.13
C LEU A 299 -31.92 -6.16 -15.63
N ALA A 300 -32.26 -6.58 -16.85
CA ALA A 300 -33.56 -6.35 -17.48
C ALA A 300 -34.15 -7.66 -17.97
N GLU A 301 -35.49 -7.74 -17.99
CA GLU A 301 -36.22 -8.90 -18.52
C GLU A 301 -36.25 -8.92 -20.07
N LYS A 302 -35.98 -7.81 -20.73
CA LYS A 302 -35.95 -7.67 -22.19
C LYS A 302 -34.70 -6.87 -22.61
N GLU A 303 -34.20 -7.14 -23.81
CA GLU A 303 -33.17 -6.30 -24.42
C GLU A 303 -33.58 -4.83 -24.41
N LEU A 304 -32.69 -3.98 -23.91
CA LEU A 304 -32.85 -2.53 -23.90
C LEU A 304 -32.10 -1.94 -25.07
N ASP A 305 -32.82 -1.19 -25.93
CA ASP A 305 -32.17 -0.31 -26.87
C ASP A 305 -31.51 0.84 -26.13
N PHE A 306 -30.18 0.76 -25.96
CA PHE A 306 -29.39 1.89 -25.51
C PHE A 306 -29.28 2.91 -26.67
N LYS A 307 -30.04 3.97 -26.57
CA LYS A 307 -29.87 5.17 -27.42
C LYS A 307 -28.94 6.16 -26.76
#